data_2bd1a9de1b4d749f9218e7a15cb97b94
#
_entry.id   2bd1a9de1b4d749f9218e7a15cb97b94
#
_cell.length_a   1.000
_cell.length_b   1.000
_cell.length_c   1.000
_cell.angle_alpha   90.00
_cell.angle_beta   90.00
_cell.angle_gamma   90.00
#
_symmetry.space_group_name_H-M   'P 1'
#
loop_
_entity.id
_entity.type
_entity.pdbx_description
1 polymer ?
#
loop_
_entity_poly.entity_id
_entity_poly.type
_entity_poly.pdbx_seq_one_letter_code
_entity_poly.pdbx_strand_id
1 'polypeptide(L)'
;MDVTPFRIEKFSFDLYTGKVQTGSVKDRLPGIPGYFVVSTAPPNIEDAVAGDPAVAVQGVSAIATDLYRIHKKDDAPPELVITIHGYNTHEDGIRAWYGDIYRYINEADVAIAQRRNIVFIGYRWSSESLSVTPLNLWRNFHALPPLPQGLLVLGLLLTFGLLMAAAYPLMPWLSVGLAILLGLTTTLTATGITLLLLRVSVYFRDVYRATNFGVLDLVELIRQLDSDLVRRRALDYPPVIADAEAYQSAIADWSRTAKKIRLSFIGHSMGALVVTNIVRILSDVFDMRSVEKQPPADIGHTLSLDRLVLVAPDIPVLSIISSRANVLASSLRRFNEAYLFSNEGDLALRLASTTANYISFPSATQSRGYRLGNVALLRRRGYGIVNLRSLYRYFPRHLRLSRALKLDPDDILRNLFVVRGWGMGDKGALSKLFERRHHEPIPDVSIADLFTFFDCTDYVDDRLYFEGDRPRGQRLRPTGILSRAKRRRALNLLDYLWLIVDSILGRRDVHGGYFHGAFSRKLIYQLAFLGFDGVLKHIDNVAAPDAGLEALHERCQSLGIQVYLSPLRYRADVQGQPVQVAKAEMLQKIRDKENSAV
;
A
#
# COMPACT_ATOMS: atom_id res chain seq x y z
N MET A 1 23.80 18.74 -17.55
CA MET A 1 24.08 17.43 -16.94
C MET A 1 22.76 16.98 -16.31
N ASP A 2 22.16 15.91 -16.83
CA ASP A 2 20.98 15.35 -16.21
C ASP A 2 21.41 14.69 -14.89
N VAL A 3 21.03 15.29 -13.78
CA VAL A 3 21.24 14.71 -12.45
C VAL A 3 20.27 13.54 -12.32
N THR A 4 20.80 12.34 -12.21
CA THR A 4 19.97 11.17 -11.96
C THR A 4 19.71 11.04 -10.45
N PRO A 5 18.47 11.25 -10.00
CA PRO A 5 18.14 11.31 -8.57
C PRO A 5 17.99 9.93 -7.93
N PHE A 6 18.53 8.87 -8.54
CA PHE A 6 18.40 7.49 -8.05
C PHE A 6 19.60 6.62 -8.42
N ARG A 7 19.84 5.60 -7.58
CA ARG A 7 20.81 4.52 -7.80
C ARG A 7 20.04 3.23 -8.10
N ILE A 8 20.50 2.47 -9.09
CA ILE A 8 19.87 1.21 -9.50
C ILE A 8 20.85 0.06 -9.33
N GLU A 9 20.41 -0.98 -8.67
CA GLU A 9 21.14 -2.22 -8.45
C GLU A 9 20.29 -3.41 -8.91
N LYS A 10 20.89 -4.39 -9.59
CA LYS A 10 20.17 -5.61 -10.00
C LYS A 10 20.18 -6.63 -8.88
N PHE A 11 19.05 -7.27 -8.61
CA PHE A 11 18.99 -8.42 -7.71
C PHE A 11 19.62 -9.65 -8.36
N SER A 12 20.33 -10.43 -7.56
CA SER A 12 20.87 -11.75 -7.93
C SER A 12 20.71 -12.73 -6.77
N PHE A 13 20.71 -14.03 -7.08
CA PHE A 13 20.75 -15.08 -6.05
C PHE A 13 22.19 -15.54 -5.88
N ASP A 14 22.63 -15.64 -4.62
CA ASP A 14 23.86 -16.33 -4.27
C ASP A 14 23.63 -17.85 -4.33
N LEU A 15 24.34 -18.52 -5.22
CA LEU A 15 24.24 -19.97 -5.43
C LEU A 15 24.63 -20.80 -4.20
N TYR A 16 25.47 -20.26 -3.32
CA TYR A 16 25.98 -21.00 -2.15
C TYR A 16 25.11 -20.81 -0.91
N THR A 17 24.60 -19.62 -0.71
CA THR A 17 23.83 -19.28 0.50
C THR A 17 22.33 -19.21 0.26
N GLY A 18 21.86 -19.22 -0.99
CA GLY A 18 20.46 -18.99 -1.35
C GLY A 18 19.97 -17.59 -0.98
N LYS A 19 20.86 -16.67 -0.60
CA LYS A 19 20.53 -15.31 -0.21
C LYS A 19 20.44 -14.39 -1.43
N VAL A 20 19.48 -13.47 -1.40
CA VAL A 20 19.40 -12.42 -2.41
C VAL A 20 20.45 -11.36 -2.12
N GLN A 21 21.25 -11.03 -3.11
CA GLN A 21 22.27 -9.98 -3.08
C GLN A 21 21.99 -8.95 -4.19
N THR A 22 22.59 -7.78 -4.07
CA THR A 22 22.56 -6.74 -5.10
C THR A 22 23.95 -6.51 -5.63
N GLY A 23 24.10 -6.38 -6.96
CA GLY A 23 25.35 -5.96 -7.61
C GLY A 23 26.32 -7.05 -8.07
N SER A 24 26.12 -8.34 -7.79
CA SER A 24 27.00 -9.43 -8.25
C SER A 24 26.43 -10.19 -9.44
N VAL A 25 27.27 -10.46 -10.46
CA VAL A 25 26.84 -11.05 -11.76
C VAL A 25 27.14 -12.55 -11.85
N LYS A 26 27.68 -13.18 -10.82
CA LYS A 26 28.19 -14.57 -10.92
C LYS A 26 27.14 -15.67 -10.74
N ASP A 27 25.90 -15.32 -10.45
CA ASP A 27 24.94 -16.25 -9.95
C ASP A 27 23.80 -16.56 -10.94
N ARG A 28 23.07 -17.64 -10.69
CA ARG A 28 21.95 -18.11 -11.50
C ARG A 28 20.96 -16.97 -11.74
N LEU A 29 20.79 -16.61 -13.01
CA LEU A 29 19.79 -15.61 -13.39
C LEU A 29 18.39 -16.20 -13.18
N PRO A 30 17.59 -15.58 -12.33
CA PRO A 30 16.20 -15.98 -12.13
C PRO A 30 15.37 -15.73 -13.39
N GLY A 31 14.20 -16.34 -13.44
CA GLY A 31 13.27 -16.16 -14.56
C GLY A 31 12.73 -14.74 -14.68
N ILE A 32 12.45 -14.08 -13.53
CA ILE A 32 11.94 -12.72 -13.45
C ILE A 32 13.09 -11.78 -13.07
N PRO A 33 13.49 -10.84 -13.92
CA PRO A 33 14.50 -9.83 -13.58
C PRO A 33 13.98 -8.90 -12.47
N GLY A 34 14.85 -8.52 -11.54
CA GLY A 34 14.51 -7.61 -10.46
C GLY A 34 15.57 -6.55 -10.21
N TYR A 35 15.12 -5.37 -9.81
CA TYR A 35 15.96 -4.22 -9.57
C TYR A 35 15.61 -3.55 -8.24
N PHE A 36 16.66 -3.12 -7.53
CA PHE A 36 16.54 -2.27 -6.35
C PHE A 36 16.89 -0.84 -6.75
N VAL A 37 15.93 0.05 -6.67
CA VAL A 37 16.07 1.45 -7.03
C VAL A 37 16.00 2.30 -5.77
N VAL A 38 17.04 3.08 -5.51
CA VAL A 38 17.17 3.92 -4.32
C VAL A 38 17.19 5.39 -4.75
N SER A 39 16.25 6.19 -4.24
CA SER A 39 16.34 7.64 -4.33
C SER A 39 17.62 8.12 -3.66
N THR A 40 18.38 8.98 -4.34
CA THR A 40 19.62 9.58 -3.81
C THR A 40 19.34 10.90 -3.09
N ALA A 41 18.08 11.28 -2.95
CA ALA A 41 17.71 12.44 -2.16
C ALA A 41 18.29 12.32 -0.74
N PRO A 42 18.97 13.36 -0.25
CA PRO A 42 19.65 13.32 1.04
C PRO A 42 18.63 13.13 2.16
N PRO A 43 18.99 12.43 3.23
CA PRO A 43 18.19 12.36 4.44
C PRO A 43 17.93 13.75 5.03
N ASN A 44 18.87 14.68 4.87
CA ASN A 44 18.71 16.09 5.18
C ASN A 44 19.08 16.93 3.95
N ILE A 45 18.45 18.10 3.81
CA ILE A 45 18.71 19.03 2.68
C ILE A 45 20.20 19.42 2.59
N GLU A 46 20.89 19.37 3.71
CA GLU A 46 22.32 19.76 3.84
C GLU A 46 23.29 18.66 3.36
N ASP A 47 22.85 17.42 3.24
CA ASP A 47 23.69 16.26 2.92
C ASP A 47 23.55 15.82 1.46
N ALA A 48 23.26 16.73 0.54
CA ALA A 48 23.06 16.42 -0.87
C ALA A 48 24.32 15.80 -1.51
N VAL A 49 24.39 14.48 -1.54
CA VAL A 49 25.39 13.74 -2.32
C VAL A 49 24.80 13.51 -3.72
N ALA A 50 25.39 14.14 -4.71
CA ALA A 50 25.06 13.84 -6.11
C ALA A 50 25.34 12.37 -6.37
N GLY A 51 24.33 11.60 -6.78
CA GLY A 51 24.51 10.24 -7.25
C GLY A 51 25.44 10.21 -8.47
N ASP A 52 26.17 9.11 -8.69
CA ASP A 52 26.96 8.95 -9.91
C ASP A 52 26.01 8.86 -11.14
N PRO A 53 25.96 9.87 -12.01
CA PRO A 53 25.04 9.91 -13.14
C PRO A 53 25.24 8.72 -14.10
N ALA A 54 26.48 8.25 -14.23
CA ALA A 54 26.82 7.16 -15.15
C ALA A 54 26.21 5.82 -14.71
N VAL A 55 26.21 5.54 -13.41
CA VAL A 55 25.64 4.30 -12.85
C VAL A 55 24.11 4.29 -12.97
N ALA A 56 23.46 5.41 -12.73
CA ALA A 56 22.02 5.50 -12.83
C ALA A 56 21.51 5.37 -14.28
N VAL A 57 22.18 5.99 -15.23
CA VAL A 57 21.85 5.87 -16.66
C VAL A 57 22.00 4.42 -17.14
N GLN A 58 23.08 3.74 -16.76
CA GLN A 58 23.27 2.32 -17.08
C GLN A 58 22.15 1.44 -16.49
N GLY A 59 21.72 1.72 -15.27
CA GLY A 59 20.66 0.99 -14.60
C GLY A 59 19.29 1.13 -15.27
N VAL A 60 18.89 2.33 -15.69
CA VAL A 60 17.65 2.56 -16.46
C VAL A 60 17.71 1.80 -17.78
N SER A 61 18.82 1.88 -18.48
CA SER A 61 19.03 1.15 -19.73
C SER A 61 18.97 -0.37 -19.55
N ALA A 62 19.43 -0.91 -18.42
CA ALA A 62 19.30 -2.34 -18.13
C ALA A 62 17.83 -2.77 -17.95
N ILE A 63 17.03 -2.01 -17.21
CA ILE A 63 15.61 -2.26 -17.02
C ILE A 63 14.87 -2.18 -18.36
N ALA A 64 15.12 -1.13 -19.13
CA ALA A 64 14.52 -0.94 -20.44
C ALA A 64 14.93 -2.07 -21.42
N THR A 65 16.18 -2.59 -21.33
CA THR A 65 16.64 -3.74 -22.13
C THR A 65 15.84 -5.00 -21.80
N ASP A 66 15.66 -5.29 -20.51
CA ASP A 66 14.90 -6.48 -20.10
C ASP A 66 13.42 -6.36 -20.54
N LEU A 67 12.79 -5.20 -20.37
CA LEU A 67 11.40 -4.96 -20.81
C LEU A 67 11.27 -5.05 -22.33
N TYR A 68 12.19 -4.44 -23.08
CA TYR A 68 12.15 -4.45 -24.55
C TYR A 68 12.42 -5.84 -25.13
N ARG A 69 13.33 -6.61 -24.50
CA ARG A 69 13.59 -8.00 -24.86
C ARG A 69 12.36 -8.87 -24.69
N ILE A 70 11.61 -8.68 -23.59
CA ILE A 70 10.35 -9.37 -23.32
C ILE A 70 9.31 -8.97 -24.38
N HIS A 71 9.18 -7.67 -24.66
CA HIS A 71 8.25 -7.14 -25.67
C HIS A 71 8.43 -7.77 -27.06
N LYS A 72 9.70 -8.08 -27.44
CA LYS A 72 10.02 -8.74 -28.72
C LYS A 72 9.75 -10.24 -28.72
N LYS A 73 9.92 -10.91 -27.57
CA LYS A 73 9.89 -12.37 -27.49
C LYS A 73 8.52 -12.95 -27.25
N ASP A 74 7.72 -12.32 -26.39
CA ASP A 74 6.49 -12.89 -25.88
C ASP A 74 5.27 -12.30 -26.61
N ASP A 75 4.26 -13.13 -26.83
CA ASP A 75 2.97 -12.66 -27.33
C ASP A 75 2.19 -11.87 -26.29
N ALA A 76 2.45 -12.11 -24.99
CA ALA A 76 1.88 -11.35 -23.90
C ALA A 76 2.60 -9.99 -23.71
N PRO A 77 1.87 -8.92 -23.37
CA PRO A 77 2.49 -7.63 -23.07
C PRO A 77 3.44 -7.74 -21.88
N PRO A 78 4.59 -7.05 -21.89
CA PRO A 78 5.49 -6.98 -20.74
C PRO A 78 4.80 -6.32 -19.56
N GLU A 79 5.16 -6.73 -18.35
CA GLU A 79 4.63 -6.18 -17.11
C GLU A 79 5.76 -5.65 -16.24
N LEU A 80 5.61 -4.42 -15.74
CA LEU A 80 6.51 -3.80 -14.78
C LEU A 80 5.78 -3.64 -13.45
N VAL A 81 6.25 -4.32 -12.41
CA VAL A 81 5.66 -4.23 -11.06
C VAL A 81 6.61 -3.49 -10.15
N ILE A 82 6.14 -2.36 -9.60
CA ILE A 82 6.93 -1.50 -8.70
C ILE A 82 6.34 -1.59 -7.28
N THR A 83 7.17 -1.97 -6.31
CA THR A 83 6.79 -2.00 -4.89
C THR A 83 7.41 -0.83 -4.14
N ILE A 84 6.60 -0.14 -3.32
CA ILE A 84 6.98 1.07 -2.59
C ILE A 84 6.66 0.91 -1.11
N HIS A 85 7.70 1.11 -0.28
CA HIS A 85 7.62 0.94 1.18
C HIS A 85 6.95 2.11 1.91
N GLY A 86 6.61 1.88 3.18
CA GLY A 86 6.05 2.86 4.10
C GLY A 86 7.10 3.78 4.74
N TYR A 87 6.68 4.57 5.74
CA TYR A 87 7.56 5.45 6.50
C TYR A 87 8.31 4.72 7.62
N ASN A 88 9.30 5.41 8.23
CA ASN A 88 10.08 4.92 9.37
C ASN A 88 10.80 3.60 9.09
N THR A 89 11.44 3.50 7.93
CA THR A 89 12.13 2.28 7.47
C THR A 89 13.59 2.58 7.14
N HIS A 90 14.48 1.67 7.59
CA HIS A 90 15.91 1.75 7.27
C HIS A 90 16.23 1.05 5.95
N GLU A 91 17.29 1.48 5.27
CA GLU A 91 17.67 0.93 3.95
C GLU A 91 17.87 -0.59 3.97
N ASP A 92 18.62 -1.11 4.95
CA ASP A 92 18.89 -2.56 5.03
C ASP A 92 17.62 -3.37 5.22
N GLY A 93 16.66 -2.86 6.03
CA GLY A 93 15.37 -3.50 6.23
C GLY A 93 14.53 -3.55 4.95
N ILE A 94 14.55 -2.47 4.17
CA ILE A 94 13.85 -2.40 2.88
C ILE A 94 14.53 -3.27 1.84
N ARG A 95 15.85 -3.27 1.79
CA ARG A 95 16.63 -4.15 0.90
C ARG A 95 16.32 -5.62 1.19
N ALA A 96 16.27 -6.01 2.45
CA ALA A 96 15.91 -7.36 2.85
C ALA A 96 14.46 -7.69 2.46
N TRP A 97 13.51 -6.78 2.71
CA TRP A 97 12.11 -7.00 2.35
C TRP A 97 11.91 -7.15 0.84
N TYR A 98 12.50 -6.28 0.02
CA TYR A 98 12.42 -6.41 -1.44
C TYR A 98 13.17 -7.64 -1.96
N GLY A 99 14.26 -8.04 -1.30
CA GLY A 99 14.95 -9.29 -1.55
C GLY A 99 14.04 -10.51 -1.27
N ASP A 100 13.25 -10.46 -0.20
CA ASP A 100 12.26 -11.51 0.11
C ASP A 100 11.12 -11.55 -0.91
N ILE A 101 10.64 -10.40 -1.41
CA ILE A 101 9.66 -10.36 -2.52
C ILE A 101 10.27 -10.99 -3.76
N TYR A 102 11.49 -10.59 -4.11
CA TYR A 102 12.19 -11.10 -5.28
C TYR A 102 12.39 -12.62 -5.23
N ARG A 103 12.76 -13.16 -4.06
CA ARG A 103 12.83 -14.61 -3.83
C ARG A 103 11.46 -15.26 -3.97
N TYR A 104 10.42 -14.67 -3.38
CA TYR A 104 9.08 -15.21 -3.43
C TYR A 104 8.56 -15.38 -4.86
N ILE A 105 8.67 -14.35 -5.67
CA ILE A 105 8.16 -14.37 -7.04
C ILE A 105 8.95 -15.28 -7.97
N ASN A 106 10.19 -15.64 -7.63
CA ASN A 106 11.04 -16.51 -8.45
C ASN A 106 11.05 -17.97 -7.98
N GLU A 107 10.83 -18.24 -6.68
CA GLU A 107 11.01 -19.58 -6.11
C GLU A 107 9.78 -20.13 -5.39
N ALA A 108 9.03 -19.27 -4.66
CA ALA A 108 8.00 -19.77 -3.76
C ALA A 108 6.62 -19.87 -4.39
N ASP A 109 6.25 -18.95 -5.28
CA ASP A 109 4.97 -18.99 -5.99
C ASP A 109 5.17 -19.47 -7.43
N VAL A 110 4.83 -20.74 -7.67
CA VAL A 110 5.03 -21.38 -8.97
C VAL A 110 4.26 -20.66 -10.09
N ALA A 111 3.06 -20.15 -9.79
CA ALA A 111 2.23 -19.47 -10.78
C ALA A 111 2.86 -18.14 -11.22
N ILE A 112 3.47 -17.41 -10.31
CA ILE A 112 4.21 -16.18 -10.63
C ILE A 112 5.54 -16.53 -11.31
N ALA A 113 6.29 -17.48 -10.77
CA ALA A 113 7.61 -17.85 -11.27
C ALA A 113 7.61 -18.38 -12.72
N GLN A 114 6.48 -18.96 -13.17
CA GLN A 114 6.32 -19.39 -14.56
C GLN A 114 6.14 -18.23 -15.54
N ARG A 115 5.74 -17.03 -15.06
CA ARG A 115 5.60 -15.86 -15.91
C ARG A 115 6.95 -15.29 -16.30
N ARG A 116 7.20 -15.20 -17.60
CA ARG A 116 8.48 -14.68 -18.15
C ARG A 116 8.39 -13.24 -18.66
N ASN A 117 7.19 -12.69 -18.66
CA ASN A 117 6.91 -11.34 -19.17
C ASN A 117 6.92 -10.26 -18.10
N ILE A 118 7.50 -10.51 -16.92
CA ILE A 118 7.49 -9.58 -15.77
C ILE A 118 8.91 -9.06 -15.49
N VAL A 119 8.99 -7.78 -15.10
CA VAL A 119 10.15 -7.15 -14.46
C VAL A 119 9.70 -6.58 -13.12
N PHE A 120 10.49 -6.80 -12.07
CA PHE A 120 10.22 -6.34 -10.72
C PHE A 120 11.13 -5.17 -10.33
N ILE A 121 10.57 -4.14 -9.69
CA ILE A 121 11.33 -3.04 -9.08
C ILE A 121 10.91 -2.89 -7.61
N GLY A 122 11.88 -2.94 -6.71
CA GLY A 122 11.75 -2.45 -5.35
C GLY A 122 12.25 -1.00 -5.28
N TYR A 123 11.35 -0.03 -5.10
CA TYR A 123 11.69 1.39 -5.04
C TYR A 123 11.77 1.88 -3.59
N ARG A 124 12.93 2.46 -3.24
CA ARG A 124 13.20 3.07 -1.95
C ARG A 124 13.30 4.59 -2.09
N TRP A 125 12.42 5.31 -1.42
CA TRP A 125 12.56 6.74 -1.14
C TRP A 125 13.28 6.96 0.21
N SER A 126 13.81 8.17 0.47
CA SER A 126 14.63 8.47 1.66
C SER A 126 13.80 8.53 2.95
N SER A 127 13.49 7.35 3.49
CA SER A 127 12.93 7.16 4.84
C SER A 127 14.02 6.67 5.78
N GLU A 128 13.91 7.04 7.05
CA GLU A 128 14.82 6.60 8.11
C GLU A 128 14.05 6.11 9.32
N SER A 129 14.48 4.98 9.88
CA SER A 129 13.91 4.46 11.10
C SER A 129 14.43 5.20 12.34
N LEU A 130 13.54 5.41 13.32
CA LEU A 130 13.95 5.75 14.68
C LEU A 130 14.66 4.53 15.30
N SER A 131 15.96 4.62 15.42
CA SER A 131 16.74 3.59 16.11
C SER A 131 16.82 3.91 17.61
N VAL A 132 16.53 2.92 18.46
CA VAL A 132 16.46 3.05 19.93
C VAL A 132 17.83 2.76 20.59
N THR A 133 18.93 2.89 19.87
CA THR A 133 20.26 2.80 20.50
C THR A 133 20.53 4.05 21.35
N PRO A 134 21.31 3.96 22.45
CA PRO A 134 21.59 5.10 23.33
C PRO A 134 22.13 6.33 22.59
N LEU A 135 23.00 6.12 21.59
CA LEU A 135 23.56 7.20 20.76
C LEU A 135 22.47 7.83 19.86
N ASN A 136 21.58 7.02 19.32
CA ASN A 136 20.49 7.51 18.49
C ASN A 136 19.37 8.14 19.33
N LEU A 137 19.14 7.69 20.57
CA LEU A 137 18.26 8.38 21.52
C LEU A 137 18.74 9.80 21.80
N TRP A 138 20.06 9.99 22.00
CA TRP A 138 20.65 11.32 22.19
C TRP A 138 20.50 12.20 20.93
N ARG A 139 20.79 11.66 19.75
CA ARG A 139 20.57 12.36 18.48
C ARG A 139 19.10 12.68 18.25
N ASN A 140 18.21 11.72 18.52
CA ASN A 140 16.76 11.91 18.40
C ASN A 140 16.25 12.96 19.40
N PHE A 141 16.80 13.02 20.61
CA PHE A 141 16.48 14.07 21.58
C PHE A 141 16.85 15.45 21.04
N HIS A 142 18.04 15.63 20.48
CA HIS A 142 18.45 16.90 19.89
C HIS A 142 17.70 17.26 18.59
N ALA A 143 17.18 16.27 17.88
CA ALA A 143 16.33 16.49 16.70
C ALA A 143 14.87 16.88 17.05
N LEU A 144 14.48 16.77 18.33
CA LEU A 144 13.16 17.20 18.78
C LEU A 144 13.04 18.74 18.72
N PRO A 145 11.86 19.27 18.38
CA PRO A 145 11.55 20.67 18.59
C PRO A 145 11.74 21.10 20.07
N PRO A 146 12.00 22.39 20.34
CA PRO A 146 12.33 22.86 21.70
C PRO A 146 11.25 22.52 22.76
N LEU A 147 9.98 22.56 22.37
CA LEU A 147 8.87 22.28 23.29
C LEU A 147 8.87 20.84 23.82
N PRO A 148 8.93 19.78 22.98
CA PRO A 148 9.10 18.41 23.44
C PRO A 148 10.38 18.17 24.26
N GLN A 149 11.49 18.80 23.88
CA GLN A 149 12.73 18.72 24.68
C GLN A 149 12.52 19.28 26.10
N GLY A 150 11.89 20.46 26.18
CA GLY A 150 11.57 21.11 27.46
C GLY A 150 10.65 20.26 28.34
N LEU A 151 9.62 19.64 27.75
CA LEU A 151 8.69 18.76 28.47
C LEU A 151 9.37 17.50 29.02
N LEU A 152 10.31 16.93 28.26
CA LEU A 152 11.11 15.78 28.71
C LEU A 152 12.02 16.14 29.89
N VAL A 153 12.77 17.25 29.75
CA VAL A 153 13.66 17.71 30.81
C VAL A 153 12.84 18.08 32.07
N LEU A 154 11.71 18.76 31.88
CA LEU A 154 10.82 19.13 32.99
C LEU A 154 10.24 17.86 33.68
N GLY A 155 9.81 16.87 32.91
CA GLY A 155 9.31 15.59 33.45
C GLY A 155 10.38 14.86 34.28
N LEU A 156 11.61 14.80 33.78
CA LEU A 156 12.74 14.21 34.52
C LEU A 156 13.07 14.99 35.80
N LEU A 157 13.10 16.33 35.72
CA LEU A 157 13.36 17.18 36.88
C LEU A 157 12.25 17.06 37.94
N LEU A 158 10.99 17.02 37.52
CA LEU A 158 9.85 16.80 38.42
C LEU A 158 9.91 15.42 39.07
N THR A 159 10.25 14.38 38.31
CA THR A 159 10.42 13.04 38.86
C THR A 159 11.54 12.99 39.90
N PHE A 160 12.69 13.60 39.59
CA PHE A 160 13.81 13.69 40.51
C PHE A 160 13.45 14.51 41.76
N GLY A 161 12.80 15.67 41.61
CA GLY A 161 12.34 16.52 42.71
C GLY A 161 11.34 15.80 43.63
N LEU A 162 10.41 15.03 43.05
CA LEU A 162 9.45 14.22 43.82
C LEU A 162 10.14 13.11 44.58
N LEU A 163 11.15 12.44 44.00
CA LEU A 163 11.96 11.43 44.68
C LEU A 163 12.77 12.03 45.84
N MET A 164 13.33 13.23 45.62
CA MET A 164 14.07 13.95 46.70
C MET A 164 13.13 14.42 47.81
N ALA A 165 11.93 14.94 47.45
CA ALA A 165 10.94 15.33 48.45
C ALA A 165 10.39 14.17 49.27
N ALA A 166 10.34 12.97 48.71
CA ALA A 166 9.96 11.75 49.40
C ALA A 166 11.00 11.25 50.40
N ALA A 167 12.25 11.69 50.27
CA ALA A 167 13.30 11.38 51.21
C ALA A 167 13.21 12.21 52.52
N TYR A 168 12.32 13.24 52.59
CA TYR A 168 12.07 14.01 53.80
C TYR A 168 11.00 13.34 54.71
N PRO A 169 11.22 13.26 56.03
CA PRO A 169 10.46 12.37 56.91
C PRO A 169 9.15 13.01 57.42
N LEU A 170 8.04 12.81 56.75
CA LEU A 170 6.71 13.15 57.26
C LEU A 170 5.73 11.97 57.42
N MET A 171 6.15 10.78 57.21
CA MET A 171 5.61 9.43 57.41
C MET A 171 6.34 8.49 56.46
N PRO A 172 7.42 7.82 56.90
CA PRO A 172 8.46 7.42 55.95
C PRO A 172 8.01 6.39 54.89
N TRP A 173 7.12 5.51 55.20
CA TRP A 173 6.77 4.42 54.25
C TRP A 173 5.63 4.73 53.29
N LEU A 174 4.66 5.56 53.71
CA LEU A 174 3.55 5.95 52.85
C LEU A 174 3.96 7.03 51.84
N SER A 175 4.81 7.97 52.28
CA SER A 175 5.34 9.03 51.44
C SER A 175 6.33 8.48 50.39
N VAL A 176 7.14 7.50 50.76
CA VAL A 176 8.04 6.80 49.82
C VAL A 176 7.24 6.02 48.74
N GLY A 177 6.22 5.27 49.17
CA GLY A 177 5.36 4.54 48.25
C GLY A 177 4.63 5.45 47.27
N LEU A 178 4.07 6.56 47.77
CA LEU A 178 3.38 7.57 46.93
C LEU A 178 4.32 8.28 45.95
N ALA A 179 5.53 8.62 46.39
CA ALA A 179 6.52 9.26 45.56
C ALA A 179 7.06 8.33 44.46
N ILE A 180 7.30 7.05 44.79
CA ILE A 180 7.66 6.05 43.79
C ILE A 180 6.53 5.90 42.75
N LEU A 181 5.27 5.84 43.19
CA LEU A 181 4.11 5.72 42.27
C LEU A 181 3.97 6.97 41.40
N LEU A 182 4.08 8.17 41.96
CA LEU A 182 4.04 9.44 41.23
C LEU A 182 5.23 9.58 40.28
N GLY A 183 6.43 9.22 40.71
CA GLY A 183 7.63 9.23 39.89
C GLY A 183 7.49 8.28 38.68
N LEU A 184 7.06 7.03 38.93
CA LEU A 184 6.82 6.07 37.86
C LEU A 184 5.73 6.53 36.88
N THR A 185 4.58 7.01 37.38
CA THR A 185 3.47 7.49 36.51
C THR A 185 3.90 8.71 35.70
N THR A 186 4.61 9.66 36.29
CA THR A 186 5.11 10.84 35.58
C THR A 186 6.14 10.47 34.52
N THR A 187 7.07 9.58 34.85
CA THR A 187 8.08 9.07 33.90
C THR A 187 7.45 8.32 32.75
N LEU A 188 6.50 7.42 33.02
CA LEU A 188 5.77 6.67 32.00
C LEU A 188 4.95 7.62 31.10
N THR A 189 4.28 8.61 31.69
CA THR A 189 3.49 9.59 30.94
C THR A 189 4.39 10.46 30.07
N ALA A 190 5.49 11.00 30.63
CA ALA A 190 6.45 11.79 29.88
C ALA A 190 7.08 10.99 28.72
N THR A 191 7.47 9.73 28.99
CA THR A 191 7.99 8.83 27.97
C THR A 191 6.96 8.55 26.88
N GLY A 192 5.71 8.28 27.26
CA GLY A 192 4.61 8.05 26.30
C GLY A 192 4.34 9.25 25.41
N ILE A 193 4.27 10.46 25.99
CA ILE A 193 4.08 11.71 25.24
C ILE A 193 5.28 11.94 24.31
N THR A 194 6.49 11.72 24.76
CA THR A 194 7.69 11.91 23.95
C THR A 194 7.74 10.94 22.77
N LEU A 195 7.45 9.66 22.99
CA LEU A 195 7.41 8.67 21.92
C LEU A 195 6.32 9.03 20.88
N LEU A 196 5.18 9.54 21.35
CA LEU A 196 4.13 10.01 20.44
C LEU A 196 4.61 11.23 19.62
N LEU A 197 5.21 12.21 20.27
CA LEU A 197 5.72 13.42 19.59
C LEU A 197 6.86 13.08 18.62
N LEU A 198 7.77 12.16 18.99
CA LEU A 198 8.79 11.65 18.07
C LEU A 198 8.17 10.97 16.85
N ARG A 199 7.19 10.10 17.04
CA ARG A 199 6.50 9.44 15.92
C ARG A 199 5.79 10.44 15.01
N VAL A 200 5.17 11.46 15.57
CA VAL A 200 4.52 12.54 14.80
C VAL A 200 5.55 13.36 14.03
N SER A 201 6.67 13.71 14.66
CA SER A 201 7.75 14.45 14.00
C SER A 201 8.38 13.67 12.86
N VAL A 202 8.66 12.37 13.07
CA VAL A 202 9.15 11.47 12.02
C VAL A 202 8.13 11.34 10.89
N TYR A 203 6.87 11.25 11.22
CA TYR A 203 5.81 11.20 10.23
C TYR A 203 5.83 12.44 9.32
N PHE A 204 5.91 13.66 9.88
CA PHE A 204 6.00 14.89 9.08
C PHE A 204 7.25 14.95 8.21
N ARG A 205 8.40 14.58 8.77
CA ARG A 205 9.65 14.49 8.03
C ARG A 205 9.50 13.57 6.83
N ASP A 206 8.98 12.37 7.06
CA ASP A 206 8.86 11.36 6.03
C ASP A 206 7.77 11.71 5.00
N VAL A 207 6.66 12.35 5.39
CA VAL A 207 5.69 12.91 4.42
C VAL A 207 6.34 13.95 3.54
N TYR A 208 7.14 14.86 4.11
CA TYR A 208 7.87 15.85 3.34
C TYR A 208 8.84 15.22 2.33
N ARG A 209 9.64 14.25 2.79
CA ARG A 209 10.59 13.52 1.92
C ARG A 209 9.88 12.70 0.85
N ALA A 210 8.83 11.99 1.21
CA ALA A 210 8.04 11.21 0.27
C ALA A 210 7.44 12.07 -0.83
N THR A 211 6.87 13.23 -0.49
CA THR A 211 6.17 14.10 -1.45
C THR A 211 7.11 14.94 -2.30
N ASN A 212 8.21 15.45 -1.73
CA ASN A 212 9.11 16.37 -2.43
C ASN A 212 10.28 15.68 -3.14
N PHE A 213 10.66 14.47 -2.72
CA PHE A 213 11.75 13.72 -3.33
C PHE A 213 11.27 12.38 -3.87
N GLY A 214 10.69 11.52 -3.02
CA GLY A 214 10.33 10.15 -3.41
C GLY A 214 9.35 10.08 -4.58
N VAL A 215 8.37 10.99 -4.63
CA VAL A 215 7.43 11.09 -5.75
C VAL A 215 8.14 11.54 -7.01
N LEU A 216 8.94 12.62 -6.92
CA LEU A 216 9.59 13.21 -8.10
C LEU A 216 10.65 12.29 -8.70
N ASP A 217 11.45 11.62 -7.86
CA ASP A 217 12.48 10.69 -8.33
C ASP A 217 11.88 9.48 -9.05
N LEU A 218 10.75 8.96 -8.56
CA LEU A 218 10.08 7.84 -9.24
C LEU A 218 9.37 8.28 -10.52
N VAL A 219 8.82 9.49 -10.56
CA VAL A 219 8.29 10.08 -11.81
C VAL A 219 9.40 10.18 -12.84
N GLU A 220 10.59 10.65 -12.44
CA GLU A 220 11.74 10.77 -13.33
C GLU A 220 12.23 9.40 -13.81
N LEU A 221 12.28 8.39 -12.94
CA LEU A 221 12.60 7.02 -13.34
C LEU A 221 11.66 6.51 -14.44
N ILE A 222 10.34 6.69 -14.24
CA ILE A 222 9.33 6.23 -15.19
C ILE A 222 9.45 7.00 -16.52
N ARG A 223 9.69 8.32 -16.46
CA ARG A 223 9.91 9.16 -17.63
C ARG A 223 11.15 8.71 -18.43
N GLN A 224 12.25 8.41 -17.74
CA GLN A 224 13.48 7.94 -18.41
C GLN A 224 13.28 6.54 -19.01
N LEU A 225 12.55 5.65 -18.33
CA LEU A 225 12.22 4.33 -18.86
C LEU A 225 11.39 4.45 -20.14
N ASP A 226 10.36 5.30 -20.15
CA ASP A 226 9.53 5.55 -21.33
C ASP A 226 10.39 6.03 -22.52
N SER A 227 11.24 7.03 -22.29
CA SER A 227 12.13 7.58 -23.30
C SER A 227 13.15 6.55 -23.84
N ASP A 228 13.73 5.72 -22.96
CA ASP A 228 14.71 4.70 -23.37
C ASP A 228 14.06 3.55 -24.16
N LEU A 229 12.82 3.19 -23.82
CA LEU A 229 12.04 2.21 -24.58
C LEU A 229 11.69 2.72 -25.98
N VAL A 230 11.34 4.00 -26.13
CA VAL A 230 11.15 4.61 -27.45
C VAL A 230 12.46 4.60 -28.25
N ARG A 231 13.59 4.99 -27.64
CA ARG A 231 14.91 4.95 -28.30
C ARG A 231 15.27 3.54 -28.75
N ARG A 232 15.02 2.51 -27.96
CA ARG A 232 15.28 1.12 -28.33
C ARG A 232 14.42 0.67 -29.50
N ARG A 233 13.19 1.11 -29.58
CA ARG A 233 12.33 0.87 -30.74
C ARG A 233 12.86 1.60 -31.95
N ALA A 234 13.37 2.82 -31.80
CA ALA A 234 13.97 3.59 -32.88
C ALA A 234 15.20 2.90 -33.48
N LEU A 235 16.00 2.19 -32.66
CA LEU A 235 17.17 1.42 -33.13
C LEU A 235 16.79 0.21 -34.01
N ASP A 236 15.55 -0.21 -34.05
CA ASP A 236 15.09 -1.27 -34.95
C ASP A 236 14.87 -0.78 -36.39
N TYR A 237 14.85 0.53 -36.60
CA TYR A 237 14.74 1.10 -37.93
C TYR A 237 16.08 1.06 -38.69
N PRO A 238 16.06 0.99 -40.03
CA PRO A 238 17.27 1.00 -40.82
C PRO A 238 18.09 2.28 -40.60
N PRO A 239 19.42 2.19 -40.56
CA PRO A 239 20.31 3.35 -40.31
C PRO A 239 20.28 4.44 -41.41
N VAL A 240 19.56 4.21 -42.49
CA VAL A 240 19.32 5.20 -43.57
C VAL A 240 18.33 6.29 -43.14
N ILE A 241 17.49 6.01 -42.11
CA ILE A 241 16.52 6.96 -41.59
C ILE A 241 17.21 7.86 -40.57
N ALA A 242 16.99 9.16 -40.67
CA ALA A 242 17.55 10.10 -39.68
C ALA A 242 17.05 9.77 -38.25
N ASP A 243 17.91 9.89 -37.25
CA ASP A 243 17.61 9.53 -35.85
C ASP A 243 16.34 10.17 -35.33
N ALA A 244 16.07 11.43 -35.69
CA ALA A 244 14.86 12.14 -35.27
C ALA A 244 13.59 11.54 -35.91
N GLU A 245 13.65 11.13 -37.16
CA GLU A 245 12.53 10.50 -37.87
C GLU A 245 12.30 9.08 -37.35
N ALA A 246 13.37 8.31 -37.10
CA ALA A 246 13.28 6.99 -36.48
C ALA A 246 12.63 7.08 -35.09
N TYR A 247 12.97 8.10 -34.30
CA TYR A 247 12.38 8.33 -32.98
C TYR A 247 10.87 8.66 -33.07
N GLN A 248 10.44 9.53 -33.98
CA GLN A 248 9.05 9.84 -34.19
C GLN A 248 8.25 8.63 -34.70
N SER A 249 8.84 7.85 -35.59
CA SER A 249 8.25 6.60 -36.09
C SER A 249 8.08 5.58 -34.96
N ALA A 250 9.04 5.48 -34.04
CA ALA A 250 8.96 4.61 -32.88
C ALA A 250 7.81 5.06 -31.93
N ILE A 251 7.61 6.35 -31.71
CA ILE A 251 6.47 6.88 -30.94
C ILE A 251 5.15 6.47 -31.59
N ALA A 252 5.05 6.65 -32.91
CA ALA A 252 3.85 6.29 -33.65
C ALA A 252 3.55 4.78 -33.56
N ASP A 253 4.58 3.93 -33.61
CA ASP A 253 4.45 2.48 -33.44
C ASP A 253 3.94 2.13 -32.03
N TRP A 254 4.54 2.72 -31.00
CA TRP A 254 4.08 2.51 -29.62
C TRP A 254 2.64 2.97 -29.42
N SER A 255 2.22 4.04 -30.07
CA SER A 255 0.84 4.53 -29.99
C SER A 255 -0.18 3.59 -30.66
N ARG A 256 0.25 2.83 -31.68
CA ARG A 256 -0.60 1.88 -32.41
C ARG A 256 -0.61 0.48 -31.82
N THR A 257 0.41 0.13 -31.02
CA THR A 257 0.52 -1.22 -30.46
C THR A 257 -0.48 -1.46 -29.33
N ALA A 258 -1.13 -2.62 -29.36
CA ALA A 258 -1.90 -3.11 -28.23
C ALA A 258 -1.01 -3.70 -27.11
N LYS A 259 0.29 -3.88 -27.37
CA LYS A 259 1.26 -4.51 -26.44
C LYS A 259 2.07 -3.46 -25.66
N LYS A 260 1.43 -2.45 -25.11
CA LYS A 260 2.10 -1.53 -24.19
C LYS A 260 2.56 -2.26 -22.92
N ILE A 261 3.60 -1.74 -22.29
CA ILE A 261 4.12 -2.27 -21.04
C ILE A 261 3.12 -1.97 -19.92
N ARG A 262 2.63 -3.00 -19.27
CA ARG A 262 1.67 -2.88 -18.17
C ARG A 262 2.39 -2.49 -16.89
N LEU A 263 2.03 -1.34 -16.32
CA LEU A 263 2.62 -0.81 -15.11
C LEU A 263 1.70 -1.06 -13.91
N SER A 264 2.20 -1.81 -12.95
CA SER A 264 1.49 -2.17 -11.72
C SER A 264 2.25 -1.71 -10.49
N PHE A 265 1.51 -1.37 -9.42
CA PHE A 265 2.10 -0.88 -8.18
C PHE A 265 1.63 -1.65 -6.96
N ILE A 266 2.55 -1.86 -6.01
CA ILE A 266 2.25 -2.24 -4.62
C ILE A 266 2.69 -1.09 -3.73
N GLY A 267 1.75 -0.40 -3.09
CA GLY A 267 2.04 0.67 -2.13
C GLY A 267 1.70 0.27 -0.71
N HIS A 268 2.69 0.26 0.18
CA HIS A 268 2.47 0.00 1.60
C HIS A 268 2.49 1.29 2.41
N SER A 269 1.48 1.51 3.25
CA SER A 269 1.44 2.66 4.16
C SER A 269 1.60 4.00 3.42
N MET A 270 2.60 4.80 3.75
CA MET A 270 2.96 6.04 3.05
C MET A 270 3.40 5.79 1.59
N GLY A 271 3.91 4.60 1.25
CA GLY A 271 4.16 4.21 -0.13
C GLY A 271 2.90 4.25 -1.00
N ALA A 272 1.72 4.00 -0.42
CA ALA A 272 0.46 4.18 -1.12
C ALA A 272 0.19 5.66 -1.47
N LEU A 273 0.54 6.60 -0.57
CA LEU A 273 0.47 8.05 -0.85
C LEU A 273 1.45 8.42 -1.97
N VAL A 274 2.66 7.87 -1.97
CA VAL A 274 3.65 8.06 -3.04
C VAL A 274 3.08 7.60 -4.38
N VAL A 275 2.55 6.37 -4.47
CA VAL A 275 1.94 5.84 -5.71
C VAL A 275 0.84 6.76 -6.23
N THR A 276 -0.09 7.17 -5.38
CA THR A 276 -1.23 8.00 -5.82
C THR A 276 -0.79 9.35 -6.33
N ASN A 277 0.25 9.96 -5.73
CA ASN A 277 0.82 11.21 -6.21
C ASN A 277 1.61 11.04 -7.51
N ILE A 278 2.37 9.96 -7.67
CA ILE A 278 3.07 9.64 -8.92
C ILE A 278 2.09 9.52 -10.08
N VAL A 279 1.05 8.71 -9.91
CA VAL A 279 0.05 8.52 -10.97
C VAL A 279 -0.66 9.82 -11.29
N ARG A 280 -0.90 10.67 -10.29
CA ARG A 280 -1.46 12.00 -10.49
C ARG A 280 -0.56 12.90 -11.35
N ILE A 281 0.76 12.87 -11.13
CA ILE A 281 1.72 13.68 -11.89
C ILE A 281 1.89 13.13 -13.31
N LEU A 282 2.00 11.81 -13.45
CA LEU A 282 2.13 11.13 -14.74
C LEU A 282 0.86 11.22 -15.59
N SER A 283 -0.29 11.47 -14.96
CA SER A 283 -1.53 11.75 -15.67
C SER A 283 -1.47 13.19 -16.15
N ASP A 284 -1.26 13.39 -17.44
CA ASP A 284 -1.15 14.73 -18.01
C ASP A 284 -2.41 15.55 -17.74
N VAL A 285 -2.25 16.64 -16.98
CA VAL A 285 -3.36 17.53 -16.59
C VAL A 285 -3.90 18.30 -17.80
N PHE A 286 -3.08 18.50 -18.83
CA PHE A 286 -3.45 19.19 -20.08
C PHE A 286 -4.02 18.24 -21.13
N ASP A 287 -3.96 16.94 -20.91
CA ASP A 287 -4.65 15.98 -21.76
C ASP A 287 -6.17 16.16 -21.58
N MET A 288 -6.87 16.57 -22.65
CA MET A 288 -8.33 16.69 -22.65
C MET A 288 -9.02 15.43 -22.13
N ARG A 289 -8.43 14.25 -22.37
CA ARG A 289 -8.90 12.97 -21.85
C ARG A 289 -8.74 12.81 -20.34
N SER A 290 -7.91 13.62 -19.69
CA SER A 290 -7.81 13.66 -18.23
C SER A 290 -8.98 14.40 -17.58
N VAL A 291 -9.61 15.31 -18.32
CA VAL A 291 -10.84 16.00 -17.91
C VAL A 291 -12.04 15.10 -18.15
N GLU A 292 -11.96 14.22 -19.14
CA GLU A 292 -12.96 13.18 -19.36
C GLU A 292 -12.99 12.23 -18.16
N LYS A 293 -14.16 11.78 -17.78
CA LYS A 293 -14.32 10.84 -16.66
C LYS A 293 -13.77 9.44 -16.97
N GLN A 294 -13.23 9.22 -18.15
CA GLN A 294 -12.63 7.99 -18.62
C GLN A 294 -11.23 8.22 -19.18
N PRO A 295 -10.27 8.59 -18.35
CA PRO A 295 -8.92 8.73 -18.86
C PRO A 295 -8.41 7.37 -19.34
N PRO A 296 -7.69 7.32 -20.48
CA PRO A 296 -7.05 6.09 -20.93
C PRO A 296 -6.03 5.60 -19.88
N ALA A 297 -5.79 4.29 -19.85
CA ALA A 297 -4.77 3.72 -18.97
C ALA A 297 -3.33 4.12 -19.35
N ASP A 298 -3.16 4.67 -20.55
CA ASP A 298 -1.85 5.02 -21.10
C ASP A 298 -1.16 6.15 -20.34
N ILE A 299 0.13 5.96 -20.09
CA ILE A 299 1.04 6.95 -19.52
C ILE A 299 2.29 7.03 -20.41
N GLY A 300 2.69 8.25 -20.80
CA GLY A 300 3.75 8.44 -21.78
C GLY A 300 3.41 7.75 -23.10
N HIS A 301 4.43 7.22 -23.76
CA HIS A 301 4.27 6.57 -25.09
C HIS A 301 4.13 5.05 -24.96
N THR A 302 4.85 4.44 -24.02
CA THR A 302 5.11 2.99 -23.97
C THR A 302 4.37 2.27 -22.85
N LEU A 303 3.87 2.99 -21.85
CA LEU A 303 3.34 2.44 -20.62
C LEU A 303 1.80 2.49 -20.58
N SER A 304 1.21 1.56 -19.83
CA SER A 304 -0.23 1.52 -19.55
C SER A 304 -0.47 1.03 -18.13
N LEU A 305 -1.26 1.77 -17.32
CA LEU A 305 -1.57 1.39 -15.94
C LEU A 305 -2.42 0.12 -15.90
N ASP A 306 -2.02 -0.84 -15.09
CA ASP A 306 -2.74 -2.12 -15.00
C ASP A 306 -3.31 -2.38 -13.60
N ARG A 307 -2.46 -2.64 -12.60
CA ARG A 307 -2.91 -3.04 -11.26
C ARG A 307 -2.38 -2.12 -10.18
N LEU A 308 -3.26 -1.82 -9.22
CA LEU A 308 -2.95 -1.04 -8.03
C LEU A 308 -3.27 -1.85 -6.77
N VAL A 309 -2.27 -2.20 -5.98
CA VAL A 309 -2.45 -2.86 -4.69
C VAL A 309 -2.02 -1.92 -3.57
N LEU A 310 -2.97 -1.45 -2.78
CA LEU A 310 -2.74 -0.58 -1.63
C LEU A 310 -2.86 -1.38 -0.34
N VAL A 311 -1.76 -1.47 0.42
CA VAL A 311 -1.71 -2.23 1.68
C VAL A 311 -1.56 -1.25 2.83
N ALA A 312 -2.51 -1.26 3.77
CA ALA A 312 -2.56 -0.31 4.89
C ALA A 312 -2.36 1.15 4.44
N PRO A 313 -3.08 1.64 3.41
CA PRO A 313 -2.75 2.90 2.77
C PRO A 313 -2.91 4.10 3.71
N ASP A 314 -1.86 4.91 3.80
CA ASP A 314 -1.85 6.19 4.51
C ASP A 314 -2.40 7.32 3.63
N ILE A 315 -3.60 7.13 3.15
CA ILE A 315 -4.33 8.08 2.30
C ILE A 315 -5.58 8.53 3.05
N PRO A 316 -5.91 9.83 3.07
CA PRO A 316 -7.14 10.30 3.69
C PRO A 316 -8.37 9.65 3.07
N VAL A 317 -9.31 9.19 3.90
CA VAL A 317 -10.61 8.65 3.44
C VAL A 317 -11.34 9.63 2.53
N LEU A 318 -11.19 10.93 2.79
CA LEU A 318 -11.81 11.96 1.96
C LEU A 318 -11.37 11.92 0.49
N SER A 319 -10.22 11.36 0.19
CA SER A 319 -9.71 11.24 -1.19
C SER A 319 -10.58 10.34 -2.06
N ILE A 320 -11.24 9.33 -1.48
CA ILE A 320 -12.11 8.41 -2.23
C ILE A 320 -13.60 8.80 -2.19
N ILE A 321 -13.99 9.66 -1.22
CA ILE A 321 -15.38 10.12 -1.10
C ILE A 321 -15.58 11.53 -1.65
N SER A 322 -14.53 12.22 -2.08
CA SER A 322 -14.63 13.57 -2.62
C SER A 322 -14.96 13.54 -4.11
N SER A 323 -16.10 14.10 -4.48
CA SER A 323 -16.49 14.26 -5.88
C SER A 323 -15.64 15.31 -6.62
N ARG A 324 -15.04 16.25 -5.89
CA ARG A 324 -14.26 17.37 -6.47
C ARG A 324 -12.74 17.17 -6.46
N ALA A 325 -12.22 16.09 -5.89
CA ALA A 325 -10.81 15.74 -6.00
C ALA A 325 -10.51 15.11 -7.38
N ASN A 326 -10.96 15.77 -8.42
CA ASN A 326 -11.02 15.23 -9.78
C ASN A 326 -9.70 14.68 -10.29
N VAL A 327 -8.57 15.30 -9.89
CA VAL A 327 -7.25 14.85 -10.36
C VAL A 327 -6.89 13.47 -9.82
N LEU A 328 -7.16 13.19 -8.54
CA LEU A 328 -6.91 11.87 -7.98
C LEU A 328 -7.90 10.83 -8.51
N ALA A 329 -9.16 11.22 -8.69
CA ALA A 329 -10.20 10.36 -9.25
C ALA A 329 -9.86 9.92 -10.67
N SER A 330 -9.52 10.87 -11.54
CA SER A 330 -9.16 10.56 -12.92
C SER A 330 -7.91 9.70 -13.01
N SER A 331 -6.92 9.96 -12.15
CA SER A 331 -5.68 9.20 -12.10
C SER A 331 -5.89 7.75 -11.69
N LEU A 332 -6.66 7.49 -10.61
CA LEU A 332 -6.93 6.14 -10.14
C LEU A 332 -7.81 5.34 -11.10
N ARG A 333 -8.74 5.99 -11.81
CA ARG A 333 -9.60 5.34 -12.80
C ARG A 333 -8.85 4.84 -14.05
N ARG A 334 -7.59 5.21 -14.21
CA ARG A 334 -6.73 4.68 -15.28
C ARG A 334 -6.32 3.23 -15.06
N PHE A 335 -6.33 2.75 -13.80
CA PHE A 335 -6.02 1.35 -13.51
C PHE A 335 -7.11 0.40 -14.00
N ASN A 336 -6.69 -0.76 -14.48
CA ASN A 336 -7.61 -1.82 -14.84
C ASN A 336 -8.18 -2.52 -13.60
N GLU A 337 -7.35 -2.70 -12.57
CA GLU A 337 -7.71 -3.36 -11.32
C GLU A 337 -7.13 -2.60 -10.13
N ALA A 338 -7.92 -2.44 -9.06
CA ALA A 338 -7.47 -1.80 -7.83
C ALA A 338 -7.91 -2.59 -6.60
N TYR A 339 -7.00 -2.77 -5.65
CA TYR A 339 -7.16 -3.57 -4.44
C TYR A 339 -6.73 -2.79 -3.21
N LEU A 340 -7.49 -2.91 -2.13
CA LEU A 340 -7.22 -2.21 -0.89
C LEU A 340 -7.28 -3.17 0.29
N PHE A 341 -6.16 -3.29 1.00
CA PHE A 341 -6.05 -4.05 2.24
C PHE A 341 -6.09 -3.10 3.43
N SER A 342 -7.02 -3.33 4.35
CA SER A 342 -7.24 -2.47 5.51
C SER A 342 -7.35 -3.27 6.80
N ASN A 343 -7.12 -2.58 7.92
CA ASN A 343 -7.26 -3.12 9.25
C ASN A 343 -7.69 -2.01 10.22
N GLU A 344 -8.87 -2.15 10.84
CA GLU A 344 -9.41 -1.16 11.78
C GLU A 344 -8.47 -0.87 12.94
N GLY A 345 -7.70 -1.87 13.36
CA GLY A 345 -6.79 -1.77 14.49
C GLY A 345 -5.38 -1.29 14.15
N ASP A 346 -5.13 -0.82 12.96
CA ASP A 346 -3.82 -0.28 12.59
C ASP A 346 -3.49 0.96 13.40
N LEU A 347 -2.64 0.75 14.42
CA LEU A 347 -2.22 1.79 15.36
C LEU A 347 -1.27 2.81 14.73
N ALA A 348 -0.46 2.42 13.75
CA ALA A 348 0.46 3.31 13.10
C ALA A 348 -0.31 4.41 12.33
N LEU A 349 -1.32 4.01 11.57
CA LEU A 349 -2.18 4.96 10.87
C LEU A 349 -3.06 5.77 11.83
N ARG A 350 -3.55 5.14 12.89
CA ARG A 350 -4.49 5.80 13.81
C ARG A 350 -3.81 6.78 14.75
N LEU A 351 -2.66 6.43 15.31
CA LEU A 351 -1.94 7.28 16.28
C LEU A 351 -0.99 8.25 15.60
N ALA A 352 -0.20 7.81 14.61
CA ALA A 352 0.75 8.69 13.97
C ALA A 352 0.08 9.56 12.89
N SER A 353 -0.42 8.93 11.82
CA SER A 353 -0.94 9.67 10.66
C SER A 353 -2.19 10.47 10.98
N THR A 354 -3.16 9.88 11.70
CA THR A 354 -4.41 10.57 12.03
C THR A 354 -4.17 11.75 12.96
N THR A 355 -3.34 11.56 14.00
CA THR A 355 -2.99 12.64 14.96
C THR A 355 -2.19 13.74 14.28
N ALA A 356 -1.19 13.38 13.47
CA ALA A 356 -0.41 14.35 12.71
C ALA A 356 -1.29 15.22 11.80
N ASN A 357 -2.28 14.62 11.15
CA ASN A 357 -3.20 15.38 10.30
C ASN A 357 -4.14 16.30 11.05
N TYR A 358 -4.53 15.96 12.28
CA TYR A 358 -5.28 16.91 13.12
C TYR A 358 -4.44 18.10 13.55
N ILE A 359 -3.15 17.90 13.77
CA ILE A 359 -2.23 18.97 14.15
C ILE A 359 -1.90 19.86 12.95
N SER A 360 -1.57 19.26 11.79
CA SER A 360 -1.17 20.01 10.58
C SER A 360 -2.32 20.80 9.96
N PHE A 361 -3.52 20.22 9.99
CA PHE A 361 -4.69 20.79 9.36
C PHE A 361 -5.84 20.80 10.35
N PRO A 362 -5.80 21.65 11.39
CA PRO A 362 -6.88 21.77 12.33
C PRO A 362 -8.17 22.11 11.57
N SER A 363 -9.13 21.24 11.67
CA SER A 363 -10.39 21.34 10.94
C SER A 363 -11.53 20.97 11.86
N ALA A 364 -12.63 21.71 11.76
CA ALA A 364 -13.86 21.42 12.50
C ALA A 364 -14.42 20.01 12.20
N THR A 365 -13.96 19.37 11.12
CA THR A 365 -14.42 18.03 10.73
C THR A 365 -13.35 16.97 11.06
N GLN A 366 -13.65 16.10 12.01
CA GLN A 366 -12.78 14.96 12.38
C GLN A 366 -12.49 14.00 11.22
N SER A 367 -13.31 14.01 10.18
CA SER A 367 -13.19 13.10 9.03
C SER A 367 -11.89 13.25 8.22
N ARG A 368 -11.21 14.40 8.29
CA ARG A 368 -9.94 14.60 7.56
C ARG A 368 -8.80 13.73 8.08
N GLY A 369 -8.84 13.33 9.34
CA GLY A 369 -7.81 12.46 9.93
C GLY A 369 -7.96 10.98 9.58
N TYR A 370 -9.14 10.54 9.15
CA TYR A 370 -9.37 9.12 8.89
C TYR A 370 -8.58 8.63 7.68
N ARG A 371 -7.96 7.43 7.83
CA ARG A 371 -7.13 6.80 6.81
C ARG A 371 -7.82 5.61 6.16
N LEU A 372 -7.56 5.42 4.86
CA LEU A 372 -8.09 4.28 4.10
C LEU A 372 -7.64 2.95 4.68
N GLY A 373 -6.42 2.86 5.19
CA GLY A 373 -5.92 1.65 5.85
C GLY A 373 -6.67 1.28 7.14
N ASN A 374 -7.48 2.17 7.72
CA ASN A 374 -8.33 1.89 8.88
C ASN A 374 -9.81 1.64 8.54
N VAL A 375 -10.16 1.58 7.27
CA VAL A 375 -11.54 1.31 6.86
C VAL A 375 -11.89 -0.14 7.16
N ALA A 376 -13.07 -0.35 7.72
CA ALA A 376 -13.61 -1.67 8.00
C ALA A 376 -14.88 -1.94 7.18
N LEU A 377 -15.11 -3.20 6.84
CA LEU A 377 -16.33 -3.62 6.17
C LEU A 377 -17.47 -3.88 7.17
N LEU A 378 -18.70 -3.75 6.71
CA LEU A 378 -19.89 -4.06 7.51
C LEU A 378 -19.91 -5.54 7.86
N ARG A 379 -19.83 -5.82 9.15
CA ARG A 379 -19.92 -7.19 9.67
C ARG A 379 -21.37 -7.53 9.98
N ARG A 380 -21.98 -8.25 9.09
CA ARG A 380 -23.24 -8.93 9.39
C ARG A 380 -22.92 -10.39 9.67
N ARG A 381 -23.42 -11.28 10.12
CA ARG A 381 -23.22 -12.68 10.53
C ARG A 381 -22.21 -13.48 9.66
N GLY A 382 -20.96 -13.59 10.09
CA GLY A 382 -19.88 -14.38 9.46
C GLY A 382 -18.92 -13.56 8.59
N TYR A 383 -17.81 -14.14 8.19
CA TYR A 383 -16.78 -13.58 7.32
C TYR A 383 -17.00 -13.98 5.87
N GLY A 384 -16.33 -13.33 4.95
CA GLY A 384 -16.29 -13.73 3.56
C GLY A 384 -16.57 -12.60 2.58
N ILE A 385 -16.99 -12.92 1.38
CA ILE A 385 -17.33 -11.94 0.35
C ILE A 385 -18.66 -11.29 0.71
N VAL A 386 -18.61 -10.02 1.11
CA VAL A 386 -19.74 -9.32 1.75
C VAL A 386 -20.92 -9.16 0.81
N ASN A 387 -20.70 -8.80 -0.43
CA ASN A 387 -21.74 -8.59 -1.42
C ASN A 387 -22.38 -9.88 -1.97
N LEU A 388 -21.84 -11.05 -1.64
CA LEU A 388 -22.48 -12.33 -1.91
C LEU A 388 -23.13 -12.96 -0.68
N ARG A 389 -23.02 -12.35 0.45
CA ARG A 389 -23.25 -12.89 1.77
C ARG A 389 -24.65 -13.48 2.02
N SER A 390 -25.69 -12.77 1.61
CA SER A 390 -27.07 -13.23 1.81
C SER A 390 -27.35 -14.53 1.07
N LEU A 391 -26.61 -14.80 0.02
CA LEU A 391 -26.77 -15.95 -0.85
C LEU A 391 -26.10 -17.21 -0.29
N TYR A 392 -24.89 -17.06 0.29
CA TYR A 392 -24.14 -18.18 0.84
C TYR A 392 -24.79 -18.83 2.07
N ARG A 393 -25.69 -18.14 2.72
CA ARG A 393 -26.33 -18.63 3.94
C ARG A 393 -27.55 -19.52 3.72
N TYR A 394 -28.33 -19.26 2.67
CA TYR A 394 -29.67 -19.83 2.52
C TYR A 394 -29.83 -20.77 1.33
N PHE A 395 -28.86 -20.86 0.44
CA PHE A 395 -29.00 -21.58 -0.81
C PHE A 395 -27.85 -22.58 -1.06
N PRO A 396 -28.15 -23.74 -1.66
CA PRO A 396 -27.13 -24.63 -2.22
C PRO A 396 -26.24 -23.92 -3.25
N ARG A 397 -25.02 -24.41 -3.45
CA ARG A 397 -23.99 -23.78 -4.31
C ARG A 397 -24.52 -23.30 -5.67
N HIS A 398 -25.15 -24.20 -6.42
CA HIS A 398 -25.66 -23.92 -7.76
C HIS A 398 -26.81 -22.90 -7.82
N LEU A 399 -27.63 -22.80 -6.76
CA LEU A 399 -28.71 -21.83 -6.67
C LEU A 399 -28.24 -20.45 -6.18
N ARG A 400 -27.10 -20.38 -5.49
CA ARG A 400 -26.51 -19.14 -5.00
C ARG A 400 -26.04 -18.27 -6.15
N LEU A 401 -25.26 -18.84 -7.07
CA LEU A 401 -24.71 -18.13 -8.23
C LEU A 401 -25.83 -17.62 -9.13
N SER A 402 -26.80 -18.47 -9.48
CA SER A 402 -27.93 -18.11 -10.35
C SER A 402 -28.79 -16.97 -9.79
N ARG A 403 -28.85 -16.82 -8.46
CA ARG A 403 -29.59 -15.73 -7.81
C ARG A 403 -28.75 -14.47 -7.64
N ALA A 404 -27.42 -14.60 -7.47
CA ALA A 404 -26.48 -13.49 -7.49
C ALA A 404 -26.49 -12.74 -8.82
N LEU A 405 -26.68 -13.45 -9.93
CA LEU A 405 -26.80 -12.85 -11.27
C LEU A 405 -27.93 -11.82 -11.42
N LYS A 406 -28.91 -11.82 -10.50
CA LYS A 406 -30.06 -10.89 -10.51
C LYS A 406 -29.93 -9.72 -9.55
N LEU A 407 -28.88 -9.69 -8.73
CA LEU A 407 -28.66 -8.63 -7.75
C LEU A 407 -27.73 -7.57 -8.35
N ASP A 408 -28.12 -6.31 -8.21
CA ASP A 408 -27.20 -5.20 -8.41
C ASP A 408 -26.23 -5.11 -7.23
N PRO A 409 -24.97 -4.76 -7.46
CA PRO A 409 -24.03 -4.52 -6.38
C PRO A 409 -24.52 -3.36 -5.52
N ASP A 410 -24.55 -3.59 -4.19
CA ASP A 410 -24.88 -2.54 -3.24
C ASP A 410 -23.86 -1.39 -3.32
N ASP A 411 -24.31 -0.20 -2.96
CA ASP A 411 -23.44 0.98 -2.83
C ASP A 411 -22.31 0.71 -1.82
N ILE A 412 -21.07 0.76 -2.33
CA ILE A 412 -19.86 0.48 -1.54
C ILE A 412 -19.76 1.40 -0.33
N LEU A 413 -20.05 2.70 -0.47
CA LEU A 413 -19.90 3.66 0.61
C LEU A 413 -20.80 3.38 1.81
N ARG A 414 -21.93 2.69 1.62
CA ARG A 414 -22.79 2.23 2.71
C ARG A 414 -22.21 1.06 3.50
N ASN A 415 -21.31 0.30 2.90
CA ASN A 415 -20.71 -0.89 3.47
C ASN A 415 -19.31 -0.64 4.05
N LEU A 416 -18.72 0.53 3.80
CA LEU A 416 -17.45 0.97 4.35
C LEU A 416 -17.65 1.85 5.58
N PHE A 417 -16.89 1.57 6.63
CA PHE A 417 -17.00 2.23 7.92
C PHE A 417 -15.65 2.69 8.44
N VAL A 418 -15.66 3.80 9.16
CA VAL A 418 -14.54 4.25 9.98
C VAL A 418 -14.96 4.36 11.43
N VAL A 419 -14.04 4.12 12.34
CA VAL A 419 -14.28 4.29 13.78
C VAL A 419 -14.34 5.78 14.09
N ARG A 420 -15.41 6.19 14.78
CA ARG A 420 -15.56 7.54 15.33
C ARG A 420 -15.01 7.59 16.74
N GLY A 421 -14.26 8.64 17.04
CA GLY A 421 -13.70 8.85 18.37
C GLY A 421 -12.57 7.87 18.74
N TRP A 422 -12.18 7.89 20.00
CA TRP A 422 -11.06 7.14 20.58
C TRP A 422 -11.48 5.73 21.03
N GLY A 423 -11.94 4.90 20.13
CA GLY A 423 -12.23 3.49 20.46
C GLY A 423 -13.51 3.25 21.25
N MET A 424 -14.47 4.16 21.20
CA MET A 424 -15.76 4.02 21.89
C MET A 424 -16.77 3.08 21.21
N GLY A 425 -16.34 2.31 20.24
CA GLY A 425 -17.19 1.31 19.58
C GLY A 425 -18.19 1.86 18.55
N ASP A 426 -18.16 3.16 18.26
CA ASP A 426 -19.03 3.78 17.27
C ASP A 426 -18.38 3.80 15.88
N LYS A 427 -19.09 3.26 14.89
CA LYS A 427 -18.71 3.27 13.49
C LYS A 427 -19.56 4.23 12.69
N GLY A 428 -18.91 5.06 11.88
CA GLY A 428 -19.59 5.91 10.90
C GLY A 428 -19.47 5.34 9.49
N ALA A 429 -20.62 5.16 8.81
CA ALA A 429 -20.60 4.82 7.39
C ALA A 429 -19.98 5.95 6.56
N LEU A 430 -19.19 5.60 5.54
CA LEU A 430 -18.60 6.58 4.63
C LEU A 430 -19.67 7.31 3.82
N SER A 431 -20.80 6.66 3.51
CA SER A 431 -21.95 7.29 2.89
C SER A 431 -22.42 8.51 3.68
N LYS A 432 -22.55 8.39 5.01
CA LYS A 432 -22.96 9.51 5.87
C LYS A 432 -21.92 10.64 5.94
N LEU A 433 -20.63 10.32 5.77
CA LEU A 433 -19.58 11.34 5.67
C LEU A 433 -19.69 12.09 4.34
N PHE A 434 -19.99 11.38 3.28
CA PHE A 434 -20.22 11.96 1.95
C PHE A 434 -21.42 12.90 1.97
N GLU A 435 -22.60 12.41 2.39
CA GLU A 435 -23.86 13.16 2.47
C GLU A 435 -23.70 14.46 3.27
N ARG A 436 -23.06 14.40 4.46
CA ARG A 436 -22.79 15.56 5.29
C ARG A 436 -21.90 16.61 4.63
N ARG A 437 -20.98 16.17 3.78
CA ARG A 437 -20.01 17.07 3.15
C ARG A 437 -20.55 17.74 1.91
N HIS A 438 -21.29 16.99 1.13
CA HIS A 438 -21.74 17.45 -0.18
C HIS A 438 -23.17 17.98 -0.18
N HIS A 439 -23.95 17.68 0.85
CA HIS A 439 -25.39 17.92 0.89
C HIS A 439 -26.14 17.33 -0.32
N GLU A 440 -25.52 16.34 -0.97
CA GLU A 440 -25.99 15.69 -2.18
C GLU A 440 -26.13 14.18 -1.93
N PRO A 441 -27.01 13.49 -2.66
CA PRO A 441 -27.05 12.03 -2.63
C PRO A 441 -25.73 11.45 -3.14
N ILE A 442 -25.44 10.22 -2.69
CA ILE A 442 -24.22 9.51 -3.11
C ILE A 442 -24.25 9.30 -4.62
N PRO A 443 -23.17 9.63 -5.33
CA PRO A 443 -23.09 9.35 -6.76
C PRO A 443 -23.13 7.84 -7.01
N ASP A 444 -23.80 7.40 -8.09
CA ASP A 444 -23.91 5.98 -8.44
C ASP A 444 -22.54 5.35 -8.77
N VAL A 445 -21.52 6.16 -9.02
CA VAL A 445 -20.14 5.72 -9.23
C VAL A 445 -19.19 6.62 -8.47
N SER A 446 -18.62 6.09 -7.39
CA SER A 446 -17.59 6.77 -6.60
C SER A 446 -16.19 6.22 -6.94
N ILE A 447 -15.13 6.90 -6.47
CA ILE A 447 -13.76 6.34 -6.60
C ILE A 447 -13.65 5.05 -5.77
N ALA A 448 -14.42 4.92 -4.70
CA ALA A 448 -14.48 3.71 -3.89
C ALA A 448 -14.88 2.48 -4.71
N ASP A 449 -15.68 2.66 -5.77
CA ASP A 449 -16.16 1.58 -6.64
C ASP A 449 -15.05 0.94 -7.49
N LEU A 450 -13.89 1.57 -7.61
CA LEU A 450 -12.74 0.99 -8.30
C LEU A 450 -12.11 -0.17 -7.52
N PHE A 451 -12.22 -0.14 -6.19
CA PHE A 451 -11.48 -1.04 -5.33
C PHE A 451 -12.26 -2.30 -4.97
N THR A 452 -11.58 -3.43 -5.04
CA THR A 452 -11.94 -4.60 -4.27
C THR A 452 -11.27 -4.48 -2.89
N PHE A 453 -12.05 -4.51 -1.83
CA PHE A 453 -11.60 -4.30 -0.45
C PHE A 453 -11.37 -5.61 0.27
N PHE A 454 -10.24 -5.71 0.98
CA PHE A 454 -9.87 -6.81 1.87
C PHE A 454 -9.72 -6.26 3.29
N ASP A 455 -10.75 -6.45 4.13
CA ASP A 455 -10.69 -6.08 5.55
C ASP A 455 -10.05 -7.21 6.34
N CYS A 456 -8.81 -6.97 6.78
CA CYS A 456 -7.98 -7.90 7.54
C CYS A 456 -8.07 -7.66 9.05
N THR A 457 -9.09 -6.96 9.56
CA THR A 457 -9.22 -6.64 10.99
C THR A 457 -9.23 -7.89 11.86
N ASP A 458 -9.87 -8.97 11.40
CA ASP A 458 -9.93 -10.26 12.13
C ASP A 458 -9.03 -11.34 11.52
N TYR A 459 -8.18 -10.96 10.60
CA TYR A 459 -7.26 -11.89 9.98
C TYR A 459 -6.28 -12.47 10.98
N VAL A 460 -6.15 -13.78 10.98
CA VAL A 460 -5.18 -14.54 11.77
C VAL A 460 -4.55 -15.59 10.88
N ASP A 461 -3.23 -15.56 10.75
CA ASP A 461 -2.44 -16.57 10.06
C ASP A 461 -1.14 -16.80 10.84
N ASP A 462 -1.01 -17.96 11.46
CA ASP A 462 0.15 -18.34 12.25
C ASP A 462 1.29 -18.90 11.38
N ARG A 463 1.07 -19.06 10.09
CA ARG A 463 2.05 -19.62 9.17
C ARG A 463 2.94 -18.53 8.62
N LEU A 464 4.22 -18.66 8.88
CA LEU A 464 5.24 -17.94 8.17
C LEU A 464 5.68 -18.73 6.94
N TYR A 465 6.12 -18.00 6.03
CA TYR A 465 6.43 -18.40 4.72
C TYR A 465 7.83 -19.04 4.53
N PHE A 466 8.82 -18.64 5.28
CA PHE A 466 10.11 -19.30 5.29
C PHE A 466 10.31 -20.04 6.62
N GLU A 467 9.94 -21.31 6.66
CA GLU A 467 10.29 -22.18 7.78
C GLU A 467 11.80 -22.48 7.83
N GLY A 468 12.53 -22.27 6.70
CA GLY A 468 13.95 -22.61 6.56
C GLY A 468 14.94 -21.59 7.11
N ASP A 469 14.57 -20.31 7.22
CA ASP A 469 15.50 -19.21 7.52
C ASP A 469 15.52 -18.76 8.99
N ARG A 470 14.83 -19.45 9.89
CA ARG A 470 14.77 -19.07 11.31
C ARG A 470 15.37 -20.11 12.25
N PRO A 471 15.99 -19.65 13.34
CA PRO A 471 16.41 -20.55 14.41
C PRO A 471 15.22 -21.36 14.92
N ARG A 472 15.37 -22.66 15.01
CA ARG A 472 14.36 -23.57 15.57
C ARG A 472 13.88 -23.02 16.92
N GLY A 473 12.58 -22.72 17.04
CA GLY A 473 11.95 -22.30 18.30
C GLY A 473 11.34 -20.89 18.32
N GLN A 474 11.46 -20.05 17.28
CA GLN A 474 10.71 -18.81 17.23
C GLN A 474 9.25 -19.06 16.83
N ARG A 475 8.32 -18.74 17.76
CA ARG A 475 6.89 -18.76 17.45
C ARG A 475 6.55 -17.78 16.35
N LEU A 476 5.76 -18.23 15.40
CA LEU A 476 5.16 -17.42 14.36
C LEU A 476 4.26 -16.37 15.00
N ARG A 477 4.32 -15.14 14.49
CA ARG A 477 3.43 -14.07 14.95
C ARG A 477 2.22 -14.03 14.04
N PRO A 478 1.00 -14.16 14.58
CA PRO A 478 -0.18 -14.02 13.74
C PRO A 478 -0.26 -12.59 13.19
N THR A 479 -0.53 -12.47 11.91
CA THR A 479 -0.98 -11.23 11.29
C THR A 479 -2.47 -11.07 11.53
N GLY A 480 -2.91 -9.88 11.66
CA GLY A 480 -4.28 -9.58 12.02
C GLY A 480 -4.41 -9.46 13.53
N ILE A 481 -5.55 -9.08 14.01
CA ILE A 481 -5.55 -8.53 15.32
C ILE A 481 -6.16 -9.37 16.33
N LEU A 482 -7.23 -9.90 16.02
CA LEU A 482 -8.10 -10.36 17.03
C LEU A 482 -8.58 -11.72 16.61
N SER A 483 -7.92 -12.72 17.15
CA SER A 483 -8.43 -14.08 17.14
C SER A 483 -9.88 -14.20 17.68
N ARG A 484 -10.43 -13.14 18.21
CA ARG A 484 -11.83 -13.04 18.63
C ARG A 484 -12.74 -12.62 17.47
N ALA A 485 -12.55 -13.24 16.40
CA ALA A 485 -13.08 -13.07 15.06
C ALA A 485 -14.60 -12.98 14.91
N LYS A 486 -15.42 -12.80 15.86
CA LYS A 486 -16.87 -12.73 15.71
C LYS A 486 -17.43 -11.37 16.07
N ARG A 487 -16.65 -10.32 15.91
CA ARG A 487 -17.05 -9.01 16.33
C ARG A 487 -18.07 -8.41 15.40
N ARG A 488 -19.16 -7.99 15.99
CA ARG A 488 -20.25 -7.26 15.33
C ARG A 488 -20.12 -5.75 15.49
N ARG A 489 -19.16 -5.29 16.25
CA ARG A 489 -18.93 -3.87 16.61
C ARG A 489 -17.51 -3.43 16.33
N ALA A 490 -17.29 -2.13 16.32
CA ALA A 490 -15.97 -1.53 16.28
C ALA A 490 -15.09 -1.98 17.46
N LEU A 491 -13.78 -1.90 17.29
CA LEU A 491 -12.81 -2.10 18.35
C LEU A 491 -13.07 -1.10 19.49
N ASN A 492 -13.07 -1.57 20.71
CA ASN A 492 -13.22 -0.73 21.90
C ASN A 492 -11.86 -0.36 22.51
N LEU A 493 -11.87 0.47 23.55
CA LEU A 493 -10.63 0.91 24.22
C LEU A 493 -9.77 -0.26 24.71
N LEU A 494 -10.38 -1.30 25.30
CA LEU A 494 -9.65 -2.47 25.78
C LEU A 494 -8.96 -3.23 24.63
N ASP A 495 -9.61 -3.29 23.47
CA ASP A 495 -9.03 -3.90 22.29
C ASP A 495 -7.78 -3.15 21.84
N TYR A 496 -7.82 -1.81 21.84
CA TYR A 496 -6.65 -0.99 21.52
C TYR A 496 -5.53 -1.11 22.56
N LEU A 497 -5.86 -1.17 23.85
CA LEU A 497 -4.86 -1.40 24.89
C LEU A 497 -4.15 -2.76 24.71
N TRP A 498 -4.90 -3.81 24.41
CA TRP A 498 -4.33 -5.12 24.11
C TRP A 498 -3.45 -5.09 22.85
N LEU A 499 -3.84 -4.36 21.82
CA LEU A 499 -3.02 -4.18 20.61
C LEU A 499 -1.70 -3.46 20.91
N ILE A 500 -1.76 -2.43 21.76
CA ILE A 500 -0.54 -1.71 22.20
C ILE A 500 0.39 -2.66 22.95
N VAL A 501 -0.14 -3.43 23.91
CA VAL A 501 0.65 -4.42 24.66
C VAL A 501 1.25 -5.48 23.73
N ASP A 502 0.44 -6.03 22.81
CA ASP A 502 0.92 -7.02 21.84
C ASP A 502 1.97 -6.45 20.89
N SER A 503 1.85 -5.18 20.50
CA SER A 503 2.84 -4.48 19.68
C SER A 503 4.16 -4.25 20.42
N ILE A 504 4.10 -3.80 21.68
CA ILE A 504 5.28 -3.60 22.54
C ILE A 504 6.01 -4.92 22.78
N LEU A 505 5.27 -6.00 23.06
CA LEU A 505 5.84 -7.34 23.25
C LEU A 505 6.27 -7.99 21.93
N GLY A 506 6.10 -7.30 20.83
CA GLY A 506 6.42 -7.80 19.48
C GLY A 506 5.63 -9.05 19.09
N ARG A 507 4.45 -9.26 19.65
CA ARG A 507 3.57 -10.40 19.36
C ARG A 507 2.75 -10.21 18.10
N ARG A 508 2.42 -8.96 17.75
CA ARG A 508 1.60 -8.62 16.59
C ARG A 508 2.12 -7.37 15.89
N ASP A 509 2.10 -7.43 14.59
CA ASP A 509 2.34 -6.28 13.73
C ASP A 509 1.12 -6.10 12.83
N VAL A 510 0.26 -5.16 13.19
CA VAL A 510 -0.97 -4.86 12.46
C VAL A 510 -0.78 -3.93 11.29
N HIS A 511 0.39 -3.34 11.16
CA HIS A 511 0.73 -2.41 10.09
C HIS A 511 1.55 -3.07 8.97
N GLY A 512 2.64 -3.76 9.33
CA GLY A 512 3.50 -4.46 8.37
C GLY A 512 3.17 -5.95 8.21
N GLY A 513 2.39 -6.50 9.12
CA GLY A 513 2.11 -7.93 9.23
C GLY A 513 1.46 -8.59 8.01
N TYR A 514 0.86 -7.82 7.11
CA TYR A 514 0.30 -8.33 5.85
C TYR A 514 1.33 -9.10 5.01
N PHE A 515 2.59 -8.70 5.07
CA PHE A 515 3.69 -9.32 4.32
C PHE A 515 4.35 -10.48 5.07
N HIS A 516 3.96 -10.73 6.32
CA HIS A 516 4.46 -11.82 7.15
C HIS A 516 3.51 -13.02 7.19
N GLY A 517 2.21 -12.81 7.00
CA GLY A 517 1.24 -13.89 6.90
C GLY A 517 1.35 -14.65 5.58
N ALA A 518 1.26 -15.97 5.62
CA ALA A 518 1.41 -16.80 4.44
C ALA A 518 0.33 -16.51 3.39
N PHE A 519 -0.93 -16.41 3.84
CA PHE A 519 -2.03 -16.19 2.92
C PHE A 519 -2.13 -14.74 2.47
N SER A 520 -2.03 -13.76 3.38
CA SER A 520 -2.13 -12.34 3.00
C SER A 520 -1.06 -11.94 2.00
N ARG A 521 0.16 -12.42 2.20
CA ARG A 521 1.26 -12.18 1.29
C ARG A 521 1.04 -12.84 -0.07
N LYS A 522 0.64 -14.12 -0.09
CA LYS A 522 0.27 -14.83 -1.33
C LYS A 522 -0.78 -14.02 -2.09
N LEU A 523 -1.83 -13.58 -1.40
CA LEU A 523 -2.92 -12.82 -2.01
C LEU A 523 -2.45 -11.47 -2.57
N ILE A 524 -1.68 -10.70 -1.80
CA ILE A 524 -1.14 -9.40 -2.24
C ILE A 524 -0.27 -9.57 -3.50
N TYR A 525 0.66 -10.53 -3.48
CA TYR A 525 1.55 -10.73 -4.62
C TYR A 525 0.82 -11.33 -5.82
N GLN A 526 -0.04 -12.31 -5.64
CA GLN A 526 -0.82 -12.83 -6.76
C GLN A 526 -1.72 -11.78 -7.39
N LEU A 527 -2.36 -10.91 -6.61
CA LEU A 527 -3.13 -9.78 -7.15
C LEU A 527 -2.26 -8.81 -7.96
N ALA A 528 -1.05 -8.53 -7.48
CA ALA A 528 -0.13 -7.62 -8.17
C ALA A 528 0.48 -8.22 -9.45
N PHE A 529 0.87 -9.50 -9.41
CA PHE A 529 1.61 -10.15 -10.48
C PHE A 529 0.74 -10.96 -11.45
N LEU A 530 -0.42 -11.47 -11.01
CA LEU A 530 -1.31 -12.31 -11.83
C LEU A 530 -2.69 -11.66 -12.07
N GLY A 531 -3.08 -10.66 -11.24
CA GLY A 531 -4.42 -10.09 -11.24
C GLY A 531 -5.46 -10.99 -10.57
N PHE A 532 -6.72 -10.51 -10.52
CA PHE A 532 -7.79 -11.22 -9.82
C PHE A 532 -8.10 -12.59 -10.45
N ASP A 533 -8.15 -12.64 -11.78
CA ASP A 533 -8.38 -13.88 -12.50
C ASP A 533 -7.27 -14.92 -12.25
N GLY A 534 -6.02 -14.44 -12.09
CA GLY A 534 -4.91 -15.29 -11.70
C GLY A 534 -5.07 -15.84 -10.28
N VAL A 535 -5.52 -15.02 -9.33
CA VAL A 535 -5.82 -15.48 -7.96
C VAL A 535 -6.88 -16.55 -7.98
N LEU A 536 -8.00 -16.35 -8.69
CA LEU A 536 -9.09 -17.33 -8.75
C LEU A 536 -8.65 -18.68 -9.33
N LYS A 537 -7.73 -18.67 -10.29
CA LYS A 537 -7.17 -19.89 -10.90
C LYS A 537 -6.21 -20.65 -9.99
N HIS A 538 -5.48 -19.94 -9.11
CA HIS A 538 -4.37 -20.52 -8.35
C HIS A 538 -4.60 -20.58 -6.84
N ILE A 539 -5.81 -20.23 -6.36
CA ILE A 539 -6.05 -20.15 -4.92
C ILE A 539 -6.02 -21.53 -4.24
N ASP A 540 -6.64 -22.54 -4.83
CA ASP A 540 -6.63 -23.91 -4.32
C ASP A 540 -6.59 -24.96 -5.46
N ASN A 541 -5.85 -24.67 -6.55
CA ASN A 541 -5.76 -25.54 -7.75
C ASN A 541 -7.11 -25.92 -8.36
N VAL A 542 -8.04 -24.98 -8.38
CA VAL A 542 -9.42 -25.23 -8.78
C VAL A 542 -9.55 -25.25 -10.31
N ALA A 543 -10.21 -26.27 -10.85
CA ALA A 543 -10.33 -26.46 -12.30
C ALA A 543 -11.36 -25.55 -12.98
N ALA A 544 -12.32 -24.97 -12.23
CA ALA A 544 -13.40 -24.14 -12.78
C ALA A 544 -13.39 -22.71 -12.22
N PRO A 545 -13.58 -21.66 -13.04
CA PRO A 545 -13.56 -20.24 -12.59
C PRO A 545 -14.57 -19.94 -11.47
N ASP A 546 -15.77 -20.51 -11.54
CA ASP A 546 -16.81 -20.31 -10.52
C ASP A 546 -16.43 -20.91 -9.17
N ALA A 547 -15.71 -22.03 -9.18
CA ALA A 547 -15.17 -22.65 -7.98
C ALA A 547 -14.02 -21.83 -7.37
N GLY A 548 -13.28 -21.04 -8.16
CA GLY A 548 -12.22 -20.16 -7.67
C GLY A 548 -12.74 -19.03 -6.77
N LEU A 549 -13.86 -18.42 -7.12
CA LEU A 549 -14.47 -17.36 -6.29
C LEU A 549 -15.00 -17.93 -4.97
N GLU A 550 -15.58 -19.14 -5.00
CA GLU A 550 -16.05 -19.82 -3.79
C GLU A 550 -14.88 -20.25 -2.90
N ALA A 551 -13.80 -20.77 -3.49
CA ALA A 551 -12.58 -21.11 -2.76
C ALA A 551 -11.94 -19.89 -2.12
N LEU A 552 -11.89 -18.75 -2.82
CA LEU A 552 -11.43 -17.47 -2.25
C LEU A 552 -12.30 -17.05 -1.07
N HIS A 553 -13.62 -17.16 -1.20
CA HIS A 553 -14.57 -16.86 -0.14
C HIS A 553 -14.34 -17.74 1.09
N GLU A 554 -14.29 -19.06 0.93
CA GLU A 554 -14.09 -20.02 2.01
C GLU A 554 -12.74 -19.80 2.70
N ARG A 555 -11.69 -19.56 1.92
CA ARG A 555 -10.36 -19.30 2.47
C ARG A 555 -10.28 -18.00 3.25
N CYS A 556 -10.80 -16.92 2.70
CA CYS A 556 -10.88 -15.64 3.41
C CYS A 556 -11.75 -15.75 4.67
N GLN A 557 -12.87 -16.45 4.60
CA GLN A 557 -13.75 -16.70 5.75
C GLN A 557 -13.03 -17.47 6.87
N SER A 558 -12.30 -18.53 6.54
CA SER A 558 -11.59 -19.36 7.50
C SER A 558 -10.48 -18.59 8.24
N LEU A 559 -9.84 -17.64 7.56
CA LEU A 559 -8.76 -16.81 8.11
C LEU A 559 -9.23 -15.46 8.66
N GLY A 560 -10.52 -15.14 8.58
CA GLY A 560 -11.07 -13.89 9.14
C GLY A 560 -10.92 -12.66 8.26
N ILE A 561 -10.64 -12.81 6.97
CA ILE A 561 -10.62 -11.72 5.99
C ILE A 561 -12.02 -11.49 5.41
N GLN A 562 -12.49 -10.25 5.43
CA GLN A 562 -13.72 -9.87 4.73
C GLN A 562 -13.40 -9.25 3.38
N VAL A 563 -14.10 -9.68 2.35
CA VAL A 563 -13.89 -9.19 0.98
C VAL A 563 -15.15 -8.48 0.50
N TYR A 564 -14.97 -7.30 -0.10
CA TYR A 564 -16.01 -6.60 -0.84
C TYR A 564 -15.53 -6.40 -2.28
N LEU A 565 -16.16 -7.09 -3.22
CA LEU A 565 -15.82 -6.97 -4.63
C LEU A 565 -16.19 -5.60 -5.17
N SER A 566 -15.34 -5.01 -5.99
CA SER A 566 -15.74 -3.83 -6.76
C SER A 566 -16.95 -4.16 -7.66
N PRO A 567 -17.82 -3.19 -8.00
CA PRO A 567 -18.93 -3.42 -8.93
C PRO A 567 -18.51 -4.06 -10.24
N LEU A 568 -17.34 -3.66 -10.75
CA LEU A 568 -16.77 -4.26 -11.96
C LEU A 568 -16.50 -5.75 -11.79
N ARG A 569 -15.81 -6.14 -10.70
CA ARG A 569 -15.53 -7.55 -10.40
C ARG A 569 -16.79 -8.33 -10.06
N TYR A 570 -17.71 -7.72 -9.35
CA TYR A 570 -18.99 -8.36 -9.08
C TYR A 570 -19.75 -8.72 -10.35
N ARG A 571 -19.81 -7.80 -11.33
CA ARG A 571 -20.45 -8.06 -12.61
C ARG A 571 -19.70 -9.11 -13.43
N ALA A 572 -18.38 -9.05 -13.46
CA ALA A 572 -17.58 -9.99 -14.21
C ALA A 572 -17.62 -11.40 -13.61
N ASP A 573 -17.32 -11.52 -12.32
CA ASP A 573 -17.06 -12.81 -11.69
C ASP A 573 -18.32 -13.47 -11.10
N VAL A 574 -19.34 -12.65 -10.78
CA VAL A 574 -20.60 -13.14 -10.19
C VAL A 574 -21.73 -13.15 -11.21
N GLN A 575 -21.83 -12.11 -12.06
CA GLN A 575 -22.88 -12.01 -13.06
C GLN A 575 -22.47 -12.55 -14.44
N GLY A 576 -21.22 -12.99 -14.60
CA GLY A 576 -20.72 -13.59 -15.84
C GLY A 576 -20.61 -12.61 -17.02
N GLN A 577 -20.57 -11.28 -16.76
CA GLN A 577 -20.38 -10.29 -17.81
C GLN A 577 -18.91 -10.21 -18.23
N PRO A 578 -18.57 -10.16 -19.52
CA PRO A 578 -17.21 -9.87 -19.92
C PRO A 578 -16.70 -8.57 -19.30
N VAL A 579 -15.48 -8.57 -18.73
CA VAL A 579 -14.89 -7.41 -18.03
C VAL A 579 -14.97 -6.13 -18.88
N GLN A 580 -14.73 -6.24 -20.18
CA GLN A 580 -14.80 -5.11 -21.10
C GLN A 580 -16.22 -4.53 -21.21
N VAL A 581 -17.24 -5.38 -21.25
CA VAL A 581 -18.64 -4.98 -21.29
C VAL A 581 -19.05 -4.33 -19.97
N ALA A 582 -18.71 -4.95 -18.84
CA ALA A 582 -18.98 -4.42 -17.50
C ALA A 582 -18.31 -3.05 -17.30
N LYS A 583 -17.07 -2.90 -17.80
CA LYS A 583 -16.34 -1.63 -17.77
C LYS A 583 -17.02 -0.58 -18.64
N ALA A 584 -17.41 -0.92 -19.86
CA ALA A 584 -18.10 -0.01 -20.78
C ALA A 584 -19.45 0.49 -20.21
N GLU A 585 -20.26 -0.40 -19.62
CA GLU A 585 -21.53 -0.02 -18.99
C GLU A 585 -21.32 0.87 -17.75
N MET A 586 -20.32 0.57 -16.92
CA MET A 586 -19.99 1.43 -15.77
C MET A 586 -19.58 2.84 -16.24
N LEU A 587 -18.84 2.92 -17.32
CA LEU A 587 -18.37 4.16 -17.90
C LEU A 587 -19.53 4.92 -18.57
N GLN A 588 -20.47 4.21 -19.21
CA GLN A 588 -21.66 4.83 -19.78
C GLN A 588 -22.55 5.46 -18.69
N LYS A 589 -22.78 4.77 -17.58
CA LYS A 589 -23.52 5.33 -16.44
C LYS A 589 -22.89 6.63 -15.90
N ILE A 590 -21.55 6.72 -15.92
CA ILE A 590 -20.84 7.95 -15.56
C ILE A 590 -21.17 9.09 -16.54
N ARG A 591 -21.16 8.83 -17.86
CA ARG A 591 -21.47 9.83 -18.90
C ARG A 591 -22.92 10.31 -18.81
N ASP A 592 -23.85 9.37 -18.68
CA ASP A 592 -25.29 9.70 -18.67
C ASP A 592 -25.64 10.62 -17.50
N LYS A 593 -25.00 10.42 -16.34
CA LYS A 593 -25.17 11.32 -15.20
C LYS A 593 -24.56 12.71 -15.41
N GLU A 594 -23.47 12.79 -16.14
CA GLU A 594 -22.85 14.08 -16.46
C GLU A 594 -23.72 14.91 -17.37
N ASN A 595 -24.27 14.25 -18.38
CA ASN A 595 -25.17 14.88 -19.34
C ASN A 595 -26.51 15.31 -18.70
N SER A 596 -26.92 14.63 -17.60
CA SER A 596 -28.16 15.01 -16.87
C SER A 596 -27.93 16.07 -15.79
N ALA A 597 -26.68 16.44 -15.48
CA ALA A 597 -26.31 17.46 -14.50
C ALA A 597 -25.94 18.81 -15.14
N VAL A 598 -25.93 18.89 -16.47
CA VAL A 598 -25.85 20.09 -17.31
C VAL A 598 -27.25 20.49 -17.73
#